data_cbadc7669d87d526cf235d114e65b4d4
#
_entry.id   cbadc7669d87d526cf235d114e65b4d4
#
_cell.length_a   1.000
_cell.length_b   1.000
_cell.length_c   1.000
_cell.angle_alpha   90.00
_cell.angle_beta   90.00
_cell.angle_gamma   90.00
#
_symmetry.space_group_name_H-M   'P 1'
#
loop_
_entity.id
_entity.type
_entity.pdbx_description
1 polymer ?
#
loop_
_entity_poly.entity_id
_entity_poly.type
_entity_poly.pdbx_seq_one_letter_code
_entity_poly.pdbx_strand_id
1 'polypeptide(L)'
;NILAKEDFIIAKINIQTKAIEILSLFQNADNMNPQLSPNGKELYFLSDPDGFRNLYCYDISNKEIRKLTNFYTGISGITMYSPAISVASNSGEILYNYFSKGEYSIVKAGKTELLNESLSESLLSEAGSILAPGNQINGADIVSTNLKADYLKTRIGHGEFKNLKYSPKFKMEYLANSGLGMSTSRFGTGVGGGITALF
;
A
#
# COMPACT_ATOMS: atom_id res chain seq x y z
N ASN A 1 13.67 20.03 3.00
CA ASN A 1 13.47 18.58 2.91
C ASN A 1 12.10 18.32 2.30
N ILE A 2 12.04 18.25 0.96
CA ILE A 2 10.79 18.25 0.20
C ILE A 2 10.13 16.84 0.17
N LEU A 3 10.76 15.85 0.79
CA LEU A 3 10.34 14.44 0.71
C LEU A 3 10.17 13.76 2.09
N ALA A 4 10.03 14.51 3.17
CA ALA A 4 9.65 13.91 4.43
C ALA A 4 8.17 13.49 4.33
N LYS A 5 7.91 12.21 4.13
CA LYS A 5 6.60 11.62 4.31
C LYS A 5 6.28 11.69 5.80
N GLU A 6 5.19 12.33 6.17
CA GLU A 6 4.66 12.28 7.53
C GLU A 6 3.77 11.03 7.63
N ASP A 7 4.09 10.14 8.57
CA ASP A 7 3.31 8.94 8.79
C ASP A 7 2.08 9.24 9.65
N PHE A 8 0.98 8.51 9.41
CA PHE A 8 -0.20 8.58 10.26
C PHE A 8 0.04 7.83 11.57
N ILE A 9 -0.30 8.47 12.66
CA ILE A 9 -0.21 7.90 14.01
C ILE A 9 -1.59 7.84 14.65
N ILE A 10 -1.79 6.87 15.54
CA ILE A 10 -3.01 6.76 16.34
C ILE A 10 -2.73 7.29 17.73
N ALA A 11 -3.60 8.17 18.20
CA ALA A 11 -3.52 8.74 19.53
C ALA A 11 -4.84 8.56 20.28
N LYS A 12 -4.75 8.44 21.59
CA LYS A 12 -5.88 8.44 22.53
C LYS A 12 -5.95 9.79 23.21
N ILE A 13 -7.14 10.40 23.26
CA ILE A 13 -7.39 11.62 24.01
C ILE A 13 -8.31 11.36 25.20
N ASN A 14 -7.93 11.84 26.36
CA ASN A 14 -8.83 11.88 27.51
C ASN A 14 -9.76 13.09 27.38
N ILE A 15 -11.07 12.82 27.30
CA ILE A 15 -12.08 13.87 27.04
C ILE A 15 -12.15 14.91 28.19
N GLN A 16 -11.91 14.49 29.41
CA GLN A 16 -11.99 15.37 30.59
C GLN A 16 -10.73 16.22 30.75
N THR A 17 -9.56 15.57 30.73
CA THR A 17 -8.27 16.23 30.96
C THR A 17 -7.65 16.83 29.72
N LYS A 18 -8.16 16.46 28.53
CA LYS A 18 -7.58 16.81 27.21
C LYS A 18 -6.17 16.27 26.99
N ALA A 19 -5.69 15.40 27.86
CA ALA A 19 -4.40 14.75 27.70
C ALA A 19 -4.42 13.84 26.45
N ILE A 20 -3.38 13.94 25.63
CA ILE A 20 -3.18 13.13 24.44
C ILE A 20 -2.06 12.14 24.71
N GLU A 21 -2.33 10.88 24.42
CA GLU A 21 -1.38 9.78 24.51
C GLU A 21 -1.23 9.15 23.13
N ILE A 22 -0.01 9.19 22.56
CA ILE A 22 0.30 8.53 21.29
C ILE A 22 0.51 7.04 21.59
N LEU A 23 -0.17 6.19 20.83
CA LEU A 23 0.02 4.74 20.93
C LEU A 23 1.30 4.31 20.21
N SER A 24 2.15 3.55 20.91
CA SER A 24 3.36 2.99 20.32
C SER A 24 3.01 1.79 19.43
N LEU A 25 2.68 2.07 18.19
CA LEU A 25 2.39 1.09 17.16
C LEU A 25 3.62 0.95 16.22
N PHE A 26 3.40 0.71 14.94
CA PHE A 26 4.50 0.65 13.97
C PHE A 26 5.11 2.03 13.73
N GLN A 27 6.44 2.09 13.72
CA GLN A 27 7.20 3.26 13.31
C GLN A 27 7.40 3.25 11.80
N ASN A 28 7.47 4.45 11.20
CA ASN A 28 7.65 4.64 9.75
C ASN A 28 6.60 3.90 8.88
N ALA A 29 5.39 3.75 9.40
CA ALA A 29 4.26 3.16 8.72
C ALA A 29 3.00 3.98 8.97
N ASP A 30 2.08 3.98 8.02
CA ASP A 30 0.79 4.64 8.19
C ASP A 30 -0.12 3.79 9.09
N ASN A 31 -0.38 4.25 10.32
CA ASN A 31 -1.32 3.62 11.23
C ASN A 31 -2.66 4.36 11.19
N MET A 32 -3.72 3.73 10.70
CA MET A 32 -4.99 4.40 10.41
C MET A 32 -6.23 3.54 10.66
N ASN A 33 -7.40 4.15 10.54
CA ASN A 33 -8.71 3.54 10.74
C ASN A 33 -8.86 2.79 12.10
N PRO A 34 -8.58 3.41 13.24
CA PRO A 34 -8.70 2.75 14.55
C PRO A 34 -10.16 2.39 14.85
N GLN A 35 -10.38 1.16 15.30
CA GLN A 35 -11.67 0.63 15.75
C GLN A 35 -11.48 -0.18 17.04
N LEU A 36 -12.27 0.10 18.05
CA LEU A 36 -12.21 -0.66 19.30
C LEU A 36 -13.04 -1.95 19.22
N SER A 37 -12.55 -2.99 19.86
CA SER A 37 -13.36 -4.18 20.14
C SER A 37 -14.55 -3.84 21.07
N PRO A 38 -15.64 -4.63 21.06
CA PRO A 38 -16.82 -4.37 21.90
C PRO A 38 -16.50 -4.24 23.40
N ASN A 39 -15.49 -4.95 23.88
CA ASN A 39 -15.07 -4.93 25.27
C ASN A 39 -14.01 -3.83 25.57
N GLY A 40 -13.59 -3.06 24.55
CA GLY A 40 -12.62 -1.98 24.68
C GLY A 40 -11.18 -2.42 25.01
N LYS A 41 -10.87 -3.73 24.96
CA LYS A 41 -9.54 -4.25 25.32
C LYS A 41 -8.59 -4.33 24.13
N GLU A 42 -9.12 -4.40 22.92
CA GLU A 42 -8.35 -4.52 21.69
C GLU A 42 -8.66 -3.34 20.76
N LEU A 43 -7.62 -2.87 20.09
CA LEU A 43 -7.72 -1.86 19.05
C LEU A 43 -7.37 -2.51 17.71
N TYR A 44 -8.31 -2.50 16.79
CA TYR A 44 -8.10 -2.91 15.42
C TYR A 44 -7.70 -1.69 14.59
N PHE A 45 -6.71 -1.84 13.72
CA PHE A 45 -6.22 -0.75 12.88
C PHE A 45 -5.59 -1.29 11.61
N LEU A 46 -5.48 -0.43 10.60
CA LEU A 46 -4.75 -0.72 9.38
C LEU A 46 -3.37 -0.13 9.46
N SER A 47 -2.37 -0.88 8.98
CA SER A 47 -1.00 -0.39 8.87
C SER A 47 -0.26 -1.08 7.73
N ASP A 48 0.84 -0.46 7.26
CA ASP A 48 1.65 -0.92 6.13
C ASP A 48 3.14 -1.04 6.47
N PRO A 49 3.53 -1.66 7.61
CA PRO A 49 4.93 -1.75 8.01
C PRO A 49 5.78 -2.54 7.01
N ASP A 50 5.19 -3.44 6.25
CA ASP A 50 5.82 -4.26 5.21
C ASP A 50 5.52 -3.74 3.78
N GLY A 51 4.96 -2.54 3.66
CA GLY A 51 4.55 -1.94 2.39
C GLY A 51 3.16 -2.36 1.91
N PHE A 52 2.52 -3.31 2.58
CA PHE A 52 1.15 -3.75 2.30
C PHE A 52 0.23 -3.39 3.46
N ARG A 53 -0.81 -2.62 3.18
CA ARG A 53 -1.77 -2.21 4.21
C ARG A 53 -2.63 -3.38 4.64
N ASN A 54 -2.35 -3.92 5.82
CA ASN A 54 -3.07 -5.05 6.40
C ASN A 54 -3.75 -4.67 7.71
N LEU A 55 -4.61 -5.55 8.20
CA LEU A 55 -5.32 -5.42 9.46
C LEU A 55 -4.46 -5.97 10.60
N TYR A 56 -4.36 -5.18 11.65
CA TYR A 56 -3.65 -5.51 12.88
C TYR A 56 -4.55 -5.34 14.10
N CYS A 57 -4.22 -6.04 15.15
CA CYS A 57 -4.85 -5.93 16.47
C CYS A 57 -3.78 -5.54 17.50
N TYR A 58 -4.06 -4.51 18.27
CA TYR A 58 -3.26 -4.10 19.41
C TYR A 58 -4.00 -4.41 20.72
N ASP A 59 -3.43 -5.29 21.55
CA ASP A 59 -3.91 -5.53 22.92
C ASP A 59 -3.47 -4.36 23.80
N ILE A 60 -4.46 -3.61 24.30
CA ILE A 60 -4.21 -2.38 25.07
C ILE A 60 -3.55 -2.69 26.42
N SER A 61 -3.84 -3.86 27.00
CA SER A 61 -3.32 -4.26 28.31
C SER A 61 -1.89 -4.77 28.24
N ASN A 62 -1.62 -5.65 27.26
CA ASN A 62 -0.33 -6.32 27.12
C ASN A 62 0.62 -5.53 26.19
N LYS A 63 0.10 -4.54 25.46
CA LYS A 63 0.84 -3.76 24.45
C LYS A 63 1.41 -4.63 23.33
N GLU A 64 0.74 -5.72 23.00
CA GLU A 64 1.13 -6.67 21.97
C GLU A 64 0.39 -6.38 20.66
N ILE A 65 1.13 -6.41 19.54
CA ILE A 65 0.55 -6.26 18.20
C ILE A 65 0.51 -7.64 17.54
N ARG A 66 -0.64 -7.96 16.92
CA ARG A 66 -0.86 -9.18 16.15
C ARG A 66 -1.32 -8.85 14.75
N LYS A 67 -0.79 -9.56 13.76
CA LYS A 67 -1.21 -9.45 12.36
C LYS A 67 -2.46 -10.30 12.14
N LEU A 68 -3.51 -9.71 11.60
CA LEU A 68 -4.79 -10.38 11.39
C LEU A 68 -5.02 -10.77 9.93
N THR A 69 -4.43 -10.04 8.97
CA THR A 69 -4.50 -10.35 7.54
C THR A 69 -3.14 -10.23 6.89
N ASN A 70 -2.95 -10.92 5.75
CA ASN A 70 -1.72 -10.85 4.97
C ASN A 70 -2.04 -10.84 3.48
N PHE A 71 -2.58 -9.72 3.02
CA PHE A 71 -2.97 -9.54 1.62
C PHE A 71 -1.94 -8.70 0.87
N TYR A 72 -1.50 -9.18 -0.28
CA TYR A 72 -0.61 -8.43 -1.18
C TYR A 72 -1.30 -7.24 -1.86
N THR A 73 -2.62 -7.27 -1.99
CA THR A 73 -3.41 -6.12 -2.47
C THR A 73 -3.71 -5.12 -1.37
N GLY A 74 -3.49 -5.52 -0.12
CA GLY A 74 -3.83 -4.72 1.05
C GLY A 74 -5.33 -4.57 1.28
N ILE A 75 -5.67 -3.79 2.31
CA ILE A 75 -7.03 -3.37 2.64
C ILE A 75 -7.10 -1.86 2.43
N SER A 76 -8.00 -1.39 1.59
CA SER A 76 -8.15 0.04 1.28
C SER A 76 -9.61 0.41 1.10
N GLY A 77 -9.95 1.66 1.46
CA GLY A 77 -11.23 2.26 1.11
C GLY A 77 -11.23 2.85 -0.30
N ILE A 78 -12.29 3.59 -0.62
CA ILE A 78 -12.46 4.27 -1.92
C ILE A 78 -11.32 5.28 -2.17
N THR A 79 -10.84 5.92 -1.10
CA THR A 79 -9.66 6.78 -1.12
C THR A 79 -8.65 6.30 -0.09
N MET A 80 -7.43 6.83 -0.15
CA MET A 80 -6.35 6.51 0.80
C MET A 80 -6.79 6.72 2.26
N TYR A 81 -7.64 7.70 2.53
CA TYR A 81 -8.09 8.07 3.88
C TYR A 81 -9.48 7.55 4.24
N SER A 82 -10.20 6.95 3.30
CA SER A 82 -11.52 6.42 3.58
C SER A 82 -11.45 5.25 4.57
N PRO A 83 -12.39 5.17 5.53
CA PRO A 83 -12.50 3.99 6.38
C PRO A 83 -12.65 2.72 5.53
N ALA A 84 -11.87 1.71 5.86
CA ALA A 84 -11.87 0.44 5.13
C ALA A 84 -12.15 -0.76 6.04
N ILE A 85 -12.32 -0.52 7.32
CA ILE A 85 -12.72 -1.52 8.32
C ILE A 85 -13.87 -1.00 9.18
N SER A 86 -14.68 -1.92 9.70
CA SER A 86 -15.71 -1.66 10.69
C SER A 86 -15.82 -2.87 11.62
N VAL A 87 -16.02 -2.61 12.91
CA VAL A 87 -16.17 -3.65 13.94
C VAL A 87 -17.59 -3.63 14.46
N ALA A 88 -18.25 -4.77 14.44
CA ALA A 88 -19.59 -4.92 15.00
C ALA A 88 -19.57 -4.78 16.51
N SER A 89 -20.34 -3.82 17.06
CA SER A 89 -20.34 -3.47 18.49
C SER A 89 -20.78 -4.60 19.41
N ASN A 90 -21.56 -5.55 18.93
CA ASN A 90 -22.07 -6.66 19.75
C ASN A 90 -21.28 -7.94 19.54
N SER A 91 -21.07 -8.35 18.28
CA SER A 91 -20.44 -9.64 17.97
C SER A 91 -18.91 -9.56 17.89
N GLY A 92 -18.34 -8.37 17.67
CA GLY A 92 -16.93 -8.20 17.45
C GLY A 92 -16.44 -8.73 16.08
N GLU A 93 -17.36 -9.06 15.18
CA GLU A 93 -17.03 -9.40 13.81
C GLU A 93 -16.48 -8.18 13.09
N ILE A 94 -15.52 -8.40 12.21
CA ILE A 94 -14.84 -7.33 11.47
C ILE A 94 -15.26 -7.40 10.02
N LEU A 95 -15.72 -6.26 9.48
CA LEU A 95 -15.92 -6.06 8.06
C LEU A 95 -14.74 -5.28 7.51
N TYR A 96 -14.25 -5.70 6.35
CA TYR A 96 -13.19 -4.98 5.65
C TYR A 96 -13.37 -5.07 4.13
N ASN A 97 -12.81 -4.09 3.43
CA ASN A 97 -12.81 -4.09 1.98
C ASN A 97 -11.64 -4.95 1.47
N TYR A 98 -11.92 -5.79 0.50
CA TYR A 98 -10.92 -6.66 -0.13
C TYR A 98 -10.99 -6.52 -1.65
N PHE A 99 -9.84 -6.22 -2.26
CA PHE A 99 -9.72 -6.15 -3.71
C PHE A 99 -9.18 -7.46 -4.26
N SER A 100 -9.95 -8.09 -5.13
CA SER A 100 -9.56 -9.34 -5.80
C SER A 100 -10.17 -9.40 -7.20
N LYS A 101 -9.42 -9.93 -8.16
CA LYS A 101 -9.87 -10.14 -9.54
C LYS A 101 -10.47 -8.90 -10.22
N GLY A 102 -9.98 -7.73 -9.89
CA GLY A 102 -10.46 -6.45 -10.46
C GLY A 102 -11.66 -5.84 -9.76
N GLU A 103 -12.17 -6.43 -8.69
CA GLU A 103 -13.36 -5.97 -7.98
C GLU A 103 -13.10 -5.79 -6.48
N TYR A 104 -13.81 -4.82 -5.88
CA TYR A 104 -13.86 -4.66 -4.44
C TYR A 104 -15.04 -5.45 -3.86
N SER A 105 -14.78 -6.18 -2.81
CA SER A 105 -15.77 -6.90 -2.02
C SER A 105 -15.70 -6.49 -0.56
N ILE A 106 -16.85 -6.46 0.11
CA ILE A 106 -16.88 -6.33 1.57
C ILE A 106 -16.89 -7.74 2.16
N VAL A 107 -15.85 -8.04 2.92
CA VAL A 107 -15.68 -9.33 3.57
C VAL A 107 -15.98 -9.18 5.06
N LYS A 108 -16.71 -10.15 5.61
CA LYS A 108 -16.97 -10.28 7.04
C LYS A 108 -16.12 -11.43 7.59
N ALA A 109 -15.40 -11.19 8.66
CA ALA A 109 -14.61 -12.21 9.35
C ALA A 109 -14.83 -12.19 10.85
N GLY A 110 -14.97 -13.36 11.43
CA GLY A 110 -14.88 -13.58 12.87
C GLY A 110 -13.43 -13.74 13.32
N LYS A 111 -13.19 -13.69 14.63
CA LYS A 111 -11.83 -13.80 15.20
C LYS A 111 -11.10 -15.09 14.81
N THR A 112 -11.83 -16.19 14.63
CA THR A 112 -11.27 -17.50 14.26
C THR A 112 -10.89 -17.64 12.79
N GLU A 113 -11.35 -16.72 11.96
CA GLU A 113 -11.07 -16.70 10.51
C GLU A 113 -9.87 -15.81 10.16
N LEU A 114 -9.36 -15.09 11.15
CA LEU A 114 -8.20 -14.21 11.01
C LEU A 114 -6.91 -14.92 11.42
N LEU A 115 -5.78 -14.50 10.86
CA LEU A 115 -4.47 -15.15 11.09
C LEU A 115 -4.06 -15.17 12.55
N ASN A 116 -4.25 -14.05 13.27
CA ASN A 116 -3.91 -13.87 14.67
C ASN A 116 -2.43 -14.19 15.02
N GLU A 117 -1.52 -13.73 14.17
CA GLU A 117 -0.09 -13.99 14.25
C GLU A 117 0.60 -12.94 15.11
N SER A 118 1.28 -13.36 16.19
CA SER A 118 2.11 -12.48 17.02
C SER A 118 3.34 -12.03 16.26
N LEU A 119 3.64 -10.73 16.31
CA LEU A 119 4.78 -10.15 15.63
C LEU A 119 6.00 -10.15 16.55
N SER A 120 7.17 -10.47 15.99
CA SER A 120 8.44 -10.33 16.70
C SER A 120 8.80 -8.85 16.90
N GLU A 121 9.51 -8.54 17.98
CA GLU A 121 9.98 -7.17 18.27
C GLU A 121 10.84 -6.58 17.13
N SER A 122 11.52 -7.43 16.35
CA SER A 122 12.30 -6.99 15.19
C SER A 122 11.44 -6.34 14.11
N LEU A 123 10.23 -6.86 13.86
CA LEU A 123 9.30 -6.28 12.90
C LEU A 123 8.66 -4.97 13.37
N LEU A 124 8.62 -4.75 14.69
CA LEU A 124 8.12 -3.49 15.27
C LEU A 124 9.15 -2.36 15.17
N SER A 125 10.43 -2.70 15.15
CA SER A 125 11.55 -1.75 15.13
C SER A 125 12.12 -1.51 13.73
N GLU A 126 11.94 -2.45 12.79
CA GLU A 126 12.37 -2.25 11.42
C GLU A 126 11.40 -1.32 10.70
N ALA A 127 11.96 -0.21 10.25
CA ALA A 127 11.25 0.82 9.53
C ALA A 127 10.45 0.21 8.38
N GLY A 128 9.14 0.29 8.45
CA GLY A 128 8.25 0.00 7.34
C GLY A 128 8.64 0.79 6.09
N SER A 129 7.96 0.55 4.99
CA SER A 129 8.13 1.13 3.67
C SER A 129 9.15 0.47 2.74
N ILE A 130 9.85 -0.56 3.15
CA ILE A 130 10.61 -1.37 2.20
C ILE A 130 9.75 -2.60 1.86
N LEU A 131 9.26 -2.66 0.64
CA LEU A 131 8.63 -3.88 0.12
C LEU A 131 9.59 -5.04 0.33
N ALA A 132 9.09 -6.11 0.94
CA ALA A 132 9.88 -7.33 1.07
C ALA A 132 10.37 -7.73 -0.34
N PRO A 133 11.67 -8.01 -0.51
CA PRO A 133 12.19 -8.41 -1.80
C PRO A 133 11.45 -9.66 -2.27
N GLY A 134 10.86 -9.60 -3.46
CA GLY A 134 10.02 -10.66 -4.02
C GLY A 134 10.74 -11.99 -4.24
N ASN A 135 12.06 -12.02 -4.14
CA ASN A 135 12.88 -13.21 -4.21
C ASN A 135 14.10 -13.06 -3.29
N GLN A 136 14.06 -13.72 -2.15
CA GLN A 136 15.27 -14.00 -1.39
C GLN A 136 16.01 -15.17 -2.08
N ILE A 137 16.91 -14.87 -2.99
CA ILE A 137 17.83 -15.87 -3.50
C ILE A 137 18.88 -16.10 -2.41
N ASN A 138 18.87 -17.28 -1.80
CA ASN A 138 19.80 -17.70 -0.74
C ASN A 138 19.78 -16.86 0.55
N GLY A 139 18.65 -16.30 0.95
CA GLY A 139 18.54 -15.55 2.21
C GLY A 139 19.21 -14.17 2.20
N ALA A 140 19.76 -13.73 1.09
CA ALA A 140 20.37 -12.42 0.97
C ALA A 140 19.35 -11.42 0.41
N ASP A 141 19.08 -10.35 1.15
CA ASP A 141 18.36 -9.20 0.64
C ASP A 141 19.25 -8.44 -0.36
N ILE A 142 19.01 -8.68 -1.65
CA ILE A 142 19.76 -8.06 -2.74
C ILE A 142 19.63 -6.53 -2.70
N VAL A 143 18.44 -6.03 -2.35
CA VAL A 143 18.19 -4.58 -2.32
C VAL A 143 18.95 -3.93 -1.17
N SER A 144 18.83 -4.44 0.05
CA SER A 144 19.56 -3.92 1.20
C SER A 144 21.08 -4.10 1.06
N THR A 145 21.52 -5.23 0.50
CA THR A 145 22.92 -5.45 0.19
C THR A 145 23.43 -4.42 -0.81
N ASN A 146 22.66 -4.17 -1.85
CA ASN A 146 23.01 -3.19 -2.86
C ASN A 146 22.92 -1.75 -2.34
N LEU A 147 21.95 -1.40 -1.50
CA LEU A 147 21.88 -0.08 -0.86
C LEU A 147 23.01 0.17 0.15
N LYS A 148 23.48 -0.87 0.83
CA LYS A 148 24.63 -0.81 1.74
C LYS A 148 25.96 -0.83 0.99
N ALA A 149 26.00 -1.44 -0.19
CA ALA A 149 27.14 -1.36 -1.07
C ALA A 149 27.26 0.08 -1.56
N ASP A 150 28.39 0.72 -1.26
CA ASP A 150 28.63 2.12 -1.60
C ASP A 150 28.86 2.27 -3.13
N TYR A 151 27.78 2.16 -3.90
CA TYR A 151 27.81 2.35 -5.35
C TYR A 151 28.37 3.70 -5.79
N LEU A 152 28.36 4.69 -4.90
CA LEU A 152 28.94 5.99 -5.19
C LEU A 152 30.46 5.93 -5.24
N LYS A 153 31.08 4.89 -4.67
CA LYS A 153 32.53 4.67 -4.77
C LYS A 153 32.95 3.97 -6.07
N THR A 154 32.07 3.21 -6.67
CA THR A 154 32.27 2.64 -8.00
C THR A 154 31.80 3.63 -9.09
N ARG A 155 32.30 4.87 -9.03
CA ARG A 155 32.05 5.80 -10.13
C ARG A 155 32.74 5.26 -11.37
N ILE A 156 31.96 5.04 -12.42
CA ILE A 156 32.48 4.83 -13.76
C ILE A 156 33.42 5.98 -14.06
N GLY A 157 34.69 5.67 -14.31
CA GLY A 157 35.70 6.71 -14.61
C GLY A 157 35.27 7.56 -15.80
N HIS A 158 35.53 8.85 -15.74
CA HIS A 158 35.17 9.76 -16.85
C HIS A 158 35.69 9.30 -18.23
N GLY A 159 36.75 8.46 -18.26
CA GLY A 159 37.30 7.90 -19.46
C GLY A 159 36.44 6.79 -20.13
N GLU A 160 35.43 6.29 -19.46
CA GLU A 160 34.55 5.24 -20.00
C GLU A 160 33.33 5.79 -20.76
N PHE A 161 33.10 7.09 -20.66
CA PHE A 161 32.02 7.74 -21.40
C PHE A 161 32.50 8.16 -22.80
N LYS A 162 31.78 7.71 -23.81
CA LYS A 162 31.96 8.18 -25.19
C LYS A 162 30.95 9.27 -25.49
N ASN A 163 31.46 10.43 -25.91
CA ASN A 163 30.58 11.48 -26.44
C ASN A 163 30.06 11.04 -27.81
N LEU A 164 28.79 10.73 -27.86
CA LEU A 164 28.10 10.40 -29.13
C LEU A 164 27.29 11.61 -29.57
N LYS A 165 27.38 11.91 -30.88
CA LYS A 165 26.53 12.95 -31.46
C LYS A 165 25.06 12.49 -31.35
N TYR A 166 24.25 13.25 -30.65
CA TYR A 166 22.82 12.97 -30.61
C TYR A 166 22.21 13.22 -32.00
N SER A 167 21.56 12.21 -32.51
CA SER A 167 20.79 12.29 -33.77
C SER A 167 19.34 11.95 -33.44
N PRO A 168 18.46 12.93 -33.30
CA PRO A 168 17.05 12.67 -33.06
C PRO A 168 16.46 11.94 -34.27
N LYS A 169 15.87 10.80 -34.01
CA LYS A 169 15.12 10.04 -35.00
C LYS A 169 13.71 9.82 -34.46
N PHE A 170 12.73 10.20 -35.26
CA PHE A 170 11.36 9.80 -34.96
C PHE A 170 11.21 8.31 -35.31
N LYS A 171 10.80 7.53 -34.33
CA LYS A 171 10.47 6.14 -34.52
C LYS A 171 9.02 5.96 -34.06
N MET A 172 8.22 5.43 -34.96
CA MET A 172 6.84 5.11 -34.61
C MET A 172 6.85 4.01 -33.53
N GLU A 173 6.32 4.33 -32.35
CA GLU A 173 6.28 3.40 -31.21
C GLU A 173 4.97 2.63 -31.18
N TYR A 174 3.88 3.25 -31.61
CA TYR A 174 2.57 2.65 -31.52
C TYR A 174 1.64 3.15 -32.62
N LEU A 175 0.90 2.22 -33.21
CA LEU A 175 -0.18 2.50 -34.15
C LEU A 175 -1.48 1.93 -33.58
N ALA A 176 -2.41 2.81 -33.21
CA ALA A 176 -3.74 2.41 -32.77
C ALA A 176 -4.76 2.62 -33.89
N ASN A 177 -5.56 1.61 -34.14
CA ASN A 177 -6.77 1.75 -34.95
C ASN A 177 -7.93 2.10 -34.02
N SER A 178 -8.46 3.31 -34.14
CA SER A 178 -9.62 3.78 -33.37
C SER A 178 -10.95 3.21 -33.88
N GLY A 179 -10.90 2.26 -34.78
CA GLY A 179 -12.08 1.60 -35.31
C GLY A 179 -12.76 2.37 -36.44
N LEU A 180 -13.58 1.65 -37.19
CA LEU A 180 -14.52 2.21 -38.17
C LEU A 180 -15.90 2.29 -37.52
N GLY A 181 -16.46 3.49 -37.45
CA GLY A 181 -17.82 3.73 -36.99
C GLY A 181 -18.76 4.02 -38.15
N MET A 182 -19.94 3.42 -38.15
CA MET A 182 -20.99 3.73 -39.08
C MET A 182 -22.17 4.36 -38.28
N SER A 183 -22.62 5.51 -38.68
CA SER A 183 -23.79 6.15 -38.11
C SER A 183 -24.87 6.38 -39.19
N THR A 184 -26.10 6.06 -38.85
CA THR A 184 -27.24 6.31 -39.74
C THR A 184 -28.20 7.27 -39.07
N SER A 185 -28.56 8.35 -39.76
CA SER A 185 -29.50 9.35 -39.31
C SER A 185 -30.53 9.67 -40.41
N ARG A 186 -31.54 10.44 -40.09
CA ARG A 186 -32.51 10.94 -41.08
C ARG A 186 -31.88 11.79 -42.20
N PHE A 187 -30.63 12.20 -42.05
CA PHE A 187 -29.89 12.99 -43.03
C PHE A 187 -28.92 12.16 -43.86
N GLY A 188 -28.85 10.86 -43.62
CA GLY A 188 -27.98 9.95 -44.37
C GLY A 188 -27.14 9.04 -43.44
N THR A 189 -26.38 8.19 -44.12
CA THR A 189 -25.42 7.28 -43.45
C THR A 189 -24.03 7.87 -43.56
N GLY A 190 -23.36 8.03 -42.44
CA GLY A 190 -21.95 8.44 -42.38
C GLY A 190 -21.05 7.30 -41.90
N VAL A 191 -19.92 7.19 -42.49
CA VAL A 191 -18.83 6.28 -42.08
C VAL A 191 -17.68 7.14 -41.63
N GLY A 192 -17.16 6.88 -40.43
CA GLY A 192 -16.01 7.59 -39.90
C GLY A 192 -15.05 6.61 -39.22
N GLY A 193 -13.78 6.92 -39.28
CA GLY A 193 -12.74 6.15 -38.64
C GLY A 193 -11.48 6.99 -38.44
N GLY A 194 -10.60 6.56 -37.58
CA GLY A 194 -9.34 7.26 -37.33
C GLY A 194 -8.22 6.28 -37.01
N ILE A 195 -6.99 6.71 -37.32
CA ILE A 195 -5.76 6.02 -36.96
C ILE A 195 -4.95 7.00 -36.12
N THR A 196 -4.50 6.57 -34.95
CA THR A 196 -3.60 7.35 -34.09
C THR A 196 -2.21 6.72 -34.15
N ALA A 197 -1.22 7.51 -34.51
CA ALA A 197 0.19 7.10 -34.47
C ALA A 197 0.93 7.94 -33.43
N LEU A 198 1.74 7.28 -32.61
CA LEU A 198 2.65 7.89 -31.65
C LEU A 198 4.09 7.70 -32.17
N PHE A 199 4.87 8.79 -32.12
CA PHE A 199 6.24 8.85 -32.56
C PHE A 199 7.17 9.24 -31.42
#